data_3b8a13c51308fdd5c49518854a749769
#
_entry.id   3b8a13c51308fdd5c49518854a749769
#
_cell.length_a   1.000
_cell.length_b   1.000
_cell.length_c   1.000
_cell.angle_alpha   90.00
_cell.angle_beta   90.00
_cell.angle_gamma   90.00
#
_symmetry.space_group_name_H-M   'P 1'
#
loop_
_entity.id
_entity.type
_entity.pdbx_description
1 polymer ?
#
loop_
_entity_poly.entity_id
_entity_poly.type
_entity_poly.pdbx_seq_one_letter_code
_entity_poly.pdbx_strand_id
1 'polypeptide(L)'
;MYKFLTVILLSWLWILPAAAAEPQEEQAVDPWAFELSVQPKKTEAELEAERWTLLMSSETGNYLFEYDSIKPVEDAEGNKSKNERQVLMRTVFKDTKVLEQLNKNYAAKLETGEQAAYCDMLLVFDLRKQLYKTVQTKVYTGEGRIIDERSGAGIWKKVPGQSFADTLLKFLLKND
;
A
#
# COMPACT_ATOMS: atom_id res chain seq x y z
N MET A 1 68.72 -26.07 -23.15
CA MET A 1 68.49 -27.43 -23.71
C MET A 1 67.20 -27.40 -24.50
N TYR A 2 67.30 -27.33 -25.77
CA TYR A 2 66.76 -28.09 -26.93
C TYR A 2 65.52 -28.97 -26.60
N LYS A 3 64.41 -28.86 -27.34
CA LYS A 3 64.11 -29.41 -28.70
C LYS A 3 62.69 -28.93 -29.07
N PHE A 4 62.45 -28.23 -30.18
CA PHE A 4 62.15 -28.69 -31.54
C PHE A 4 61.16 -29.83 -31.64
N LEU A 5 60.02 -29.57 -32.30
CA LEU A 5 59.48 -30.30 -33.45
C LEU A 5 58.12 -29.70 -33.85
N THR A 6 58.04 -29.02 -34.97
CA THR A 6 57.73 -29.46 -36.35
C THR A 6 56.23 -29.62 -36.64
N VAL A 7 55.70 -28.64 -37.30
CA VAL A 7 54.81 -28.57 -38.48
C VAL A 7 54.14 -29.89 -38.95
N ILE A 8 52.82 -29.85 -39.11
CA ILE A 8 52.12 -30.44 -40.26
C ILE A 8 50.93 -29.57 -40.63
N LEU A 9 51.01 -28.95 -41.82
CA LEU A 9 49.93 -28.36 -42.60
C LEU A 9 49.09 -29.51 -43.20
N LEU A 10 47.78 -29.47 -42.98
CA LEU A 10 46.86 -30.24 -43.82
C LEU A 10 45.66 -29.34 -44.13
N SER A 11 45.75 -28.75 -45.31
CA SER A 11 44.68 -28.05 -46.02
C SER A 11 43.60 -29.06 -46.42
N TRP A 12 42.40 -28.91 -45.80
CA TRP A 12 41.19 -29.51 -46.32
C TRP A 12 40.30 -28.43 -46.85
N LEU A 13 40.31 -28.33 -48.19
CA LEU A 13 39.27 -27.61 -48.94
C LEU A 13 37.96 -28.38 -48.80
N TRP A 14 37.03 -27.86 -48.04
CA TRP A 14 35.65 -28.29 -48.09
C TRP A 14 34.86 -27.34 -48.97
N ILE A 15 34.42 -27.87 -50.11
CA ILE A 15 33.47 -27.28 -51.01
C ILE A 15 32.12 -27.17 -50.28
N LEU A 16 31.69 -25.95 -49.94
CA LEU A 16 30.34 -25.69 -49.45
C LEU A 16 29.38 -25.75 -50.64
N PRO A 17 28.31 -26.57 -50.59
CA PRO A 17 27.22 -26.43 -51.52
C PRO A 17 26.51 -25.15 -51.25
N ALA A 18 26.23 -24.34 -52.29
CA ALA A 18 25.38 -23.20 -52.27
C ALA A 18 23.97 -23.64 -51.87
N ALA A 19 23.63 -23.45 -50.60
CA ALA A 19 22.25 -23.54 -50.16
C ALA A 19 21.44 -22.39 -50.84
N ALA A 20 20.52 -22.77 -51.66
CA ALA A 20 19.54 -21.84 -52.23
C ALA A 20 18.81 -21.17 -51.04
N ALA A 21 18.86 -19.86 -50.99
CA ALA A 21 18.07 -19.07 -50.08
C ALA A 21 16.60 -19.30 -50.43
N GLU A 22 15.87 -19.99 -49.58
CA GLU A 22 14.41 -20.00 -49.62
C GLU A 22 13.93 -18.55 -49.39
N PRO A 23 12.97 -18.09 -50.19
CA PRO A 23 12.38 -16.76 -49.93
C PRO A 23 11.74 -16.82 -48.53
N GLN A 24 12.23 -15.99 -47.60
CA GLN A 24 11.53 -15.73 -46.37
C GLN A 24 10.17 -15.15 -46.76
N GLU A 25 9.12 -15.94 -46.54
CA GLU A 25 7.77 -15.42 -46.50
C GLU A 25 7.76 -14.32 -45.46
N GLU A 26 7.67 -13.09 -45.92
CA GLU A 26 7.41 -11.90 -45.14
C GLU A 26 6.07 -12.15 -44.47
N GLN A 27 6.11 -12.62 -43.21
CA GLN A 27 4.91 -12.78 -42.40
C GLN A 27 4.25 -11.43 -42.34
N ALA A 28 3.16 -11.28 -43.09
CA ALA A 28 2.31 -10.13 -43.00
C ALA A 28 1.86 -9.99 -41.56
N VAL A 29 2.44 -9.01 -40.85
CA VAL A 29 2.02 -8.63 -39.50
C VAL A 29 0.57 -8.20 -39.64
N ASP A 30 -0.34 -9.01 -39.10
CA ASP A 30 -1.75 -8.69 -39.05
C ASP A 30 -1.91 -7.35 -38.28
N PRO A 31 -2.29 -6.24 -38.94
CA PRO A 31 -2.41 -4.95 -38.30
C PRO A 31 -3.51 -4.91 -37.23
N TRP A 32 -4.29 -5.99 -37.07
CA TRP A 32 -5.34 -6.16 -36.06
C TRP A 32 -4.98 -7.15 -34.95
N ALA A 33 -3.75 -7.68 -34.93
CA ALA A 33 -3.25 -8.46 -33.81
C ALA A 33 -3.02 -7.54 -32.60
N PHE A 34 -4.10 -7.11 -31.95
CA PHE A 34 -4.02 -6.51 -30.61
C PHE A 34 -3.59 -7.62 -29.65
N GLU A 35 -2.33 -7.60 -29.25
CA GLU A 35 -1.94 -8.29 -28.03
C GLU A 35 -2.69 -7.63 -26.87
N LEU A 36 -3.83 -8.22 -26.50
CA LEU A 36 -4.49 -7.93 -25.24
C LEU A 36 -3.53 -8.37 -24.15
N SER A 37 -2.66 -7.47 -23.71
CA SER A 37 -1.85 -7.66 -22.52
C SER A 37 -2.81 -7.77 -21.33
N VAL A 38 -3.20 -8.99 -21.02
CA VAL A 38 -3.96 -9.29 -19.81
C VAL A 38 -3.01 -9.07 -18.66
N GLN A 39 -3.05 -7.87 -18.08
CA GLN A 39 -2.32 -7.64 -16.84
C GLN A 39 -2.81 -8.64 -15.80
N PRO A 40 -1.91 -9.36 -15.12
CA PRO A 40 -2.29 -10.29 -14.08
C PRO A 40 -3.15 -9.55 -13.04
N LYS A 41 -4.26 -10.16 -12.65
CA LYS A 41 -5.13 -9.60 -11.62
C LYS A 41 -4.32 -9.46 -10.34
N LYS A 42 -4.27 -8.24 -9.78
CA LYS A 42 -3.59 -7.96 -8.52
C LYS A 42 -4.12 -8.87 -7.42
N THR A 43 -3.23 -9.35 -6.58
CA THR A 43 -3.58 -10.10 -5.38
C THR A 43 -4.25 -9.19 -4.35
N GLU A 44 -4.98 -9.76 -3.40
CA GLU A 44 -5.60 -9.00 -2.31
C GLU A 44 -4.55 -8.23 -1.49
N ALA A 45 -3.37 -8.81 -1.29
CA ALA A 45 -2.27 -8.18 -0.58
C ALA A 45 -1.70 -6.96 -1.34
N GLU A 46 -1.60 -7.02 -2.66
CA GLU A 46 -1.19 -5.87 -3.49
C GLU A 46 -2.24 -4.76 -3.49
N LEU A 47 -3.53 -5.12 -3.57
CA LEU A 47 -4.62 -4.15 -3.47
C LEU A 47 -4.67 -3.48 -2.09
N GLU A 48 -4.47 -4.25 -1.02
CA GLU A 48 -4.39 -3.69 0.34
C GLU A 48 -3.17 -2.78 0.51
N ALA A 49 -2.01 -3.14 -0.04
CA ALA A 49 -0.82 -2.29 0.01
C ALA A 49 -1.00 -0.96 -0.75
N GLU A 50 -1.67 -0.98 -1.90
CA GLU A 50 -1.96 0.22 -2.69
C GLU A 50 -3.02 1.13 -2.07
N ARG A 51 -3.91 0.56 -1.27
CA ARG A 51 -4.98 1.28 -0.57
C ARG A 51 -4.46 2.34 0.38
N TRP A 52 -3.29 2.10 1.00
CA TRP A 52 -2.77 2.91 2.07
C TRP A 52 -1.65 3.85 1.62
N THR A 53 -1.83 5.14 1.85
CA THR A 53 -0.82 6.17 1.61
C THR A 53 -0.10 6.50 2.91
N LEU A 54 1.22 6.41 2.94
CA LEU A 54 2.02 6.78 4.11
C LEU A 54 1.96 8.30 4.32
N LEU A 55 1.43 8.70 5.47
CA LEU A 55 1.34 10.09 5.91
C LEU A 55 2.61 10.54 6.65
N MET A 56 3.04 9.74 7.63
CA MET A 56 4.25 9.98 8.39
C MET A 56 4.76 8.72 9.08
N SER A 57 6.04 8.68 9.39
CA SER A 57 6.68 7.64 10.19
C SER A 57 7.30 8.26 11.43
N SER A 58 7.17 7.59 12.56
CA SER A 58 7.80 7.95 13.84
C SER A 58 8.39 6.72 14.52
N GLU A 59 9.02 6.90 15.67
CA GLU A 59 9.45 5.77 16.52
C GLU A 59 8.26 4.93 17.01
N THR A 60 7.12 5.58 17.28
CA THR A 60 5.91 4.91 17.77
C THR A 60 5.24 4.04 16.70
N GLY A 61 5.30 4.46 15.43
CA GLY A 61 4.66 3.71 14.34
C GLY A 61 4.63 4.44 13.01
N ASN A 62 4.06 3.76 12.02
CA ASN A 62 3.68 4.32 10.73
C ASN A 62 2.22 4.74 10.76
N TYR A 63 1.96 5.94 10.29
CA TYR A 63 0.63 6.51 10.14
C TYR A 63 0.30 6.58 8.66
N LEU A 64 -0.75 5.87 8.26
CA LEU A 64 -1.20 5.79 6.87
C LEU A 64 -2.65 6.28 6.79
N PHE A 65 -3.08 6.69 5.63
CA PHE A 65 -4.48 7.02 5.38
C PHE A 65 -4.93 6.45 4.03
N GLU A 66 -6.22 6.19 3.92
CA GLU A 66 -6.85 5.77 2.68
C GLU A 66 -7.36 7.01 1.94
N TYR A 67 -6.73 7.31 0.80
CA TYR A 67 -7.04 8.51 0.03
C TYR A 67 -8.51 8.53 -0.43
N ASP A 68 -9.02 7.41 -0.92
CA ASP A 68 -10.40 7.27 -1.44
C ASP A 68 -11.47 7.32 -0.33
N SER A 69 -11.05 7.25 0.94
CA SER A 69 -11.95 7.41 2.08
C SER A 69 -12.25 8.87 2.43
N ILE A 70 -11.50 9.82 1.84
CA ILE A 70 -11.68 11.25 2.10
C ILE A 70 -12.98 11.70 1.45
N LYS A 71 -13.98 12.05 2.26
CA LYS A 71 -15.26 12.54 1.76
C LYS A 71 -15.90 13.51 2.74
N PRO A 72 -16.77 14.41 2.24
CA PRO A 72 -17.60 15.23 3.10
C PRO A 72 -18.45 14.37 4.03
N VAL A 73 -18.63 14.84 5.27
CA VAL A 73 -19.59 14.22 6.20
C VAL A 73 -21.00 14.55 5.72
N GLU A 74 -21.88 13.57 5.72
CA GLU A 74 -23.30 13.71 5.38
C GLU A 74 -24.15 13.70 6.66
N ASP A 75 -25.16 14.58 6.72
CA ASP A 75 -26.17 14.55 7.78
C ASP A 75 -27.22 13.46 7.51
N ALA A 76 -28.22 13.34 8.40
CA ALA A 76 -29.29 12.33 8.28
C ALA A 76 -30.16 12.53 7.03
N GLU A 77 -30.22 13.75 6.50
CA GLU A 77 -30.95 14.12 5.28
C GLU A 77 -30.11 13.95 4.02
N GLY A 78 -28.84 13.54 4.14
CA GLY A 78 -27.92 13.36 3.01
C GLY A 78 -27.23 14.63 2.54
N ASN A 79 -27.34 15.75 3.26
CA ASN A 79 -26.66 16.98 2.92
C ASN A 79 -25.18 16.88 3.31
N LYS A 80 -24.30 17.28 2.37
CA LYS A 80 -22.86 17.22 2.56
C LYS A 80 -22.36 18.46 3.31
N SER A 81 -21.63 18.24 4.39
CA SER A 81 -20.95 19.31 5.11
C SER A 81 -19.90 19.99 4.23
N LYS A 82 -19.87 21.32 4.25
CA LYS A 82 -18.86 22.12 3.55
C LYS A 82 -17.50 22.09 4.25
N ASN A 83 -17.50 21.94 5.58
CA ASN A 83 -16.29 22.09 6.39
C ASN A 83 -15.82 20.79 7.04
N GLU A 84 -16.65 19.73 7.02
CA GLU A 84 -16.26 18.48 7.68
C GLU A 84 -15.87 17.43 6.64
N ARG A 85 -14.73 16.80 6.88
CA ARG A 85 -14.20 15.69 6.08
C ARG A 85 -13.98 14.49 6.96
N GLN A 86 -14.45 13.34 6.53
CA GLN A 86 -14.05 12.07 7.15
C GLN A 86 -12.90 11.45 6.37
N VAL A 87 -12.08 10.68 7.08
CA VAL A 87 -10.95 9.95 6.50
C VAL A 87 -10.65 8.71 7.34
N LEU A 88 -10.40 7.60 6.69
CA LEU A 88 -9.93 6.37 7.33
C LEU A 88 -8.42 6.41 7.45
N MET A 89 -7.93 6.16 8.63
CA MET A 89 -6.53 6.20 8.98
C MET A 89 -6.10 4.91 9.63
N ARG A 90 -4.89 4.44 9.32
CA ARG A 90 -4.25 3.27 9.93
C ARG A 90 -3.00 3.68 10.70
N THR A 91 -2.83 3.14 11.89
CA THR A 91 -1.58 3.21 12.66
C THR A 91 -1.01 1.81 12.80
N VAL A 92 0.16 1.56 12.20
CA VAL A 92 0.93 0.33 12.37
C VAL A 92 1.97 0.59 13.45
N PHE A 93 1.85 -0.08 14.59
CA PHE A 93 2.71 0.15 15.74
C PHE A 93 4.11 -0.46 15.54
N LYS A 94 5.15 0.25 15.99
CA LYS A 94 6.56 -0.17 15.94
C LYS A 94 7.18 -0.23 17.34
N ASP A 95 6.76 0.65 18.23
CA ASP A 95 7.30 0.72 19.59
C ASP A 95 6.91 -0.53 20.38
N THR A 96 7.92 -1.26 20.82
CA THR A 96 7.75 -2.51 21.59
C THR A 96 6.92 -2.30 22.86
N LYS A 97 7.10 -1.18 23.57
CA LYS A 97 6.35 -0.88 24.80
C LYS A 97 4.87 -0.64 24.51
N VAL A 98 4.57 0.04 23.40
CA VAL A 98 3.18 0.24 22.95
C VAL A 98 2.55 -1.10 22.59
N LEU A 99 3.26 -1.94 21.83
CA LEU A 99 2.79 -3.29 21.47
C LEU A 99 2.58 -4.18 22.69
N GLU A 100 3.51 -4.19 23.65
CA GLU A 100 3.37 -4.93 24.91
C GLU A 100 2.14 -4.46 25.70
N GLN A 101 1.92 -3.15 25.80
CA GLN A 101 0.76 -2.60 26.49
C GLN A 101 -0.55 -2.95 25.78
N LEU A 102 -0.58 -2.90 24.44
CA LEU A 102 -1.74 -3.33 23.64
C LEU A 102 -2.03 -4.82 23.84
N ASN A 103 -1.03 -5.67 23.73
CA ASN A 103 -1.15 -7.11 23.95
C ASN A 103 -1.67 -7.42 25.36
N LYS A 104 -1.18 -6.71 26.38
CA LYS A 104 -1.69 -6.84 27.74
C LYS A 104 -3.16 -6.41 27.86
N ASN A 105 -3.54 -5.30 27.23
CA ASN A 105 -4.91 -4.78 27.28
C ASN A 105 -5.91 -5.70 26.58
N TYR A 106 -5.46 -6.40 25.54
CA TYR A 106 -6.29 -7.28 24.71
C TYR A 106 -6.03 -8.78 24.96
N ALA A 107 -5.26 -9.15 25.97
CA ALA A 107 -4.88 -10.54 26.24
C ALA A 107 -6.06 -11.53 26.26
N ALA A 108 -7.22 -11.11 26.77
CA ALA A 108 -8.42 -11.96 26.81
C ALA A 108 -9.10 -12.14 25.43
N LYS A 109 -8.70 -11.38 24.41
CA LYS A 109 -9.26 -11.41 23.06
C LYS A 109 -8.27 -11.96 22.02
N LEU A 110 -7.01 -12.14 22.41
CA LEU A 110 -5.95 -12.68 21.56
C LEU A 110 -5.93 -14.21 21.69
N GLU A 111 -5.75 -14.89 20.56
CA GLU A 111 -5.51 -16.33 20.53
C GLU A 111 -4.03 -16.63 20.81
N THR A 112 -3.72 -17.91 21.07
CA THR A 112 -2.34 -18.32 21.37
C THR A 112 -1.41 -18.00 20.20
N GLY A 113 -0.41 -17.14 20.45
CA GLY A 113 0.57 -16.71 19.45
C GLY A 113 0.20 -15.45 18.68
N GLU A 114 -1.03 -14.95 18.80
CA GLU A 114 -1.42 -13.69 18.19
C GLU A 114 -0.92 -12.48 18.95
N GLN A 115 -0.72 -11.39 18.22
CA GLN A 115 -0.35 -10.09 18.78
C GLN A 115 -1.14 -8.97 18.09
N ALA A 116 -1.52 -7.95 18.86
CA ALA A 116 -2.05 -6.72 18.30
C ALA A 116 -0.94 -6.01 17.48
N ALA A 117 -1.26 -5.54 16.29
CA ALA A 117 -0.26 -4.99 15.36
C ALA A 117 -0.60 -3.59 14.86
N TYR A 118 -1.87 -3.32 14.57
CA TYR A 118 -2.30 -2.06 14.01
C TYR A 118 -3.74 -1.72 14.42
N CYS A 119 -4.10 -0.45 14.23
CA CYS A 119 -5.48 -0.02 14.39
C CYS A 119 -5.90 0.87 13.22
N ASP A 120 -7.17 0.75 12.82
CA ASP A 120 -7.83 1.65 11.90
C ASP A 120 -8.76 2.59 12.67
N MET A 121 -8.73 3.87 12.30
CA MET A 121 -9.54 4.90 12.92
C MET A 121 -10.28 5.69 11.85
N LEU A 122 -11.59 5.78 11.96
CA LEU A 122 -12.36 6.73 11.18
C LEU A 122 -12.36 8.07 11.91
N LEU A 123 -11.70 9.05 11.31
CA LEU A 123 -11.56 10.40 11.85
C LEU A 123 -12.50 11.35 11.10
N VAL A 124 -13.02 12.34 11.80
CA VAL A 124 -13.73 13.47 11.22
C VAL A 124 -13.00 14.74 11.60
N PHE A 125 -12.68 15.57 10.62
CA PHE A 125 -12.05 16.88 10.79
C PHE A 125 -13.05 17.99 10.50
N ASP A 126 -13.12 19.00 11.36
CA ASP A 126 -13.70 20.30 11.06
C ASP A 126 -12.55 21.21 10.57
N LEU A 127 -12.47 21.40 9.25
CA LEU A 127 -11.38 22.15 8.62
C LEU A 127 -11.35 23.62 9.04
N ARG A 128 -12.53 24.23 9.23
CA ARG A 128 -12.65 25.62 9.62
C ARG A 128 -12.21 25.87 11.06
N LYS A 129 -12.62 24.98 11.99
CA LYS A 129 -12.30 25.12 13.42
C LYS A 129 -10.99 24.44 13.79
N GLN A 130 -10.39 23.67 12.87
CA GLN A 130 -9.18 22.87 13.10
C GLN A 130 -9.34 21.91 14.29
N LEU A 131 -10.49 21.24 14.32
CA LEU A 131 -10.82 20.22 15.29
C LEU A 131 -10.86 18.85 14.61
N TYR A 132 -10.68 17.81 15.40
CA TYR A 132 -10.91 16.42 14.93
C TYR A 132 -11.61 15.60 16.01
N LYS A 133 -12.27 14.54 15.59
CA LYS A 133 -12.83 13.52 16.47
C LYS A 133 -12.64 12.13 15.84
N THR A 134 -12.56 11.10 16.70
CA THR A 134 -12.57 9.71 16.28
C THR A 134 -13.99 9.18 16.44
N VAL A 135 -14.57 8.66 15.36
CA VAL A 135 -15.94 8.12 15.37
C VAL A 135 -15.96 6.58 15.34
N GLN A 136 -14.86 5.96 14.88
CA GLN A 136 -14.69 4.51 14.94
C GLN A 136 -13.22 4.17 15.15
N THR A 137 -12.97 3.10 15.88
CA THR A 137 -11.64 2.49 16.03
C THR A 137 -11.78 0.99 15.95
N LYS A 138 -10.94 0.35 15.13
CA LYS A 138 -10.80 -1.10 15.03
C LYS A 138 -9.36 -1.46 15.33
N VAL A 139 -9.14 -2.45 16.18
CA VAL A 139 -7.80 -2.96 16.50
C VAL A 139 -7.66 -4.35 15.89
N TYR A 140 -6.51 -4.61 15.29
CA TYR A 140 -6.24 -5.83 14.53
C TYR A 140 -5.01 -6.56 15.03
N THR A 141 -5.02 -7.88 14.84
CA THR A 141 -3.81 -8.71 14.92
C THR A 141 -2.91 -8.49 13.70
N GLY A 142 -1.68 -9.02 13.75
CA GLY A 142 -0.77 -9.03 12.59
C GLY A 142 -1.32 -9.78 11.37
N GLU A 143 -2.25 -10.69 11.57
CA GLU A 143 -2.92 -11.49 10.55
C GLU A 143 -4.22 -10.86 10.03
N GLY A 144 -4.58 -9.68 10.54
CA GLY A 144 -5.75 -8.91 10.07
C GLY A 144 -7.07 -9.26 10.76
N ARG A 145 -7.06 -10.09 11.81
CA ARG A 145 -8.26 -10.37 12.62
C ARG A 145 -8.60 -9.18 13.52
N ILE A 146 -9.88 -8.77 13.54
CA ILE A 146 -10.36 -7.71 14.45
C ILE A 146 -10.46 -8.26 15.87
N ILE A 147 -9.79 -7.62 16.82
CA ILE A 147 -9.82 -7.96 18.26
C ILE A 147 -10.63 -6.98 19.08
N ASP A 148 -10.84 -5.76 18.58
CA ASP A 148 -11.70 -4.77 19.23
C ASP A 148 -12.28 -3.81 18.20
N GLU A 149 -13.53 -3.40 18.42
CA GLU A 149 -14.20 -2.39 17.61
C GLU A 149 -15.03 -1.48 18.51
N ARG A 150 -14.87 -0.19 18.32
CA ARG A 150 -15.62 0.85 19.04
C ARG A 150 -16.10 1.91 18.08
N SER A 151 -17.36 2.28 18.20
CA SER A 151 -17.97 3.33 17.39
C SER A 151 -18.78 4.27 18.28
N GLY A 152 -18.87 5.53 17.89
CA GLY A 152 -19.64 6.54 18.62
C GLY A 152 -19.57 7.92 17.97
N ALA A 153 -20.29 8.88 18.52
CA ALA A 153 -20.32 10.26 18.00
C ALA A 153 -18.96 10.96 18.04
N GLY A 154 -18.03 10.45 18.88
CA GLY A 154 -16.73 11.06 19.14
C GLY A 154 -16.83 12.38 19.90
N ILE A 155 -15.70 12.81 20.42
CA ILE A 155 -15.56 14.10 21.11
C ILE A 155 -14.61 14.98 20.32
N TRP A 156 -15.03 16.19 19.99
CA TRP A 156 -14.20 17.16 19.29
C TRP A 156 -12.99 17.58 20.15
N LYS A 157 -11.81 17.55 19.57
CA LYS A 157 -10.53 17.91 20.18
C LYS A 157 -9.79 18.86 19.26
N LYS A 158 -8.98 19.75 19.83
CA LYS A 158 -8.02 20.52 19.03
C LYS A 158 -7.01 19.59 18.41
N VAL A 159 -6.64 19.86 17.16
CA VAL A 159 -5.56 19.15 16.49
C VAL A 159 -4.23 19.53 17.17
N PRO A 160 -3.50 18.56 17.78
CA PRO A 160 -2.23 18.86 18.41
C PRO A 160 -1.18 19.15 17.32
N GLY A 161 -0.39 20.21 17.50
CA GLY A 161 0.71 20.52 16.59
C GLY A 161 1.74 19.38 16.49
N GLN A 162 2.36 19.24 15.32
CA GLN A 162 3.40 18.22 15.04
C GLN A 162 2.93 16.76 15.24
N SER A 163 1.62 16.52 15.18
CA SER A 163 1.02 15.18 15.27
C SER A 163 0.62 14.67 13.88
N PHE A 164 0.26 13.38 13.81
CA PHE A 164 -0.33 12.81 12.60
C PHE A 164 -1.61 13.55 12.19
N ALA A 165 -2.41 13.98 13.19
CA ALA A 165 -3.65 14.71 12.92
C ALA A 165 -3.37 16.12 12.36
N ASP A 166 -2.28 16.79 12.76
CA ASP A 166 -1.83 18.05 12.20
C ASP A 166 -1.36 17.89 10.75
N THR A 167 -0.58 16.85 10.50
CA THR A 167 -0.11 16.54 9.14
C THR A 167 -1.29 16.23 8.20
N LEU A 168 -2.25 15.44 8.67
CA LEU A 168 -3.43 15.07 7.89
C LEU A 168 -4.35 16.30 7.68
N LEU A 169 -4.57 17.14 8.70
CA LEU A 169 -5.32 18.39 8.56
C LEU A 169 -4.72 19.31 7.49
N LYS A 170 -3.38 19.48 7.50
CA LYS A 170 -2.68 20.29 6.50
C LYS A 170 -2.83 19.71 5.10
N PHE A 171 -2.78 18.39 4.98
CA PHE A 171 -3.04 17.70 3.73
C PHE A 171 -4.48 17.96 3.23
N LEU A 172 -5.48 17.82 4.10
CA LEU A 172 -6.89 18.06 3.76
C LEU A 172 -7.13 19.52 3.33
N LEU A 173 -6.59 20.50 4.06
CA LEU A 173 -6.72 21.92 3.73
C LEU A 173 -6.06 22.31 2.39
N LYS A 174 -5.07 21.56 1.95
CA LYS A 174 -4.39 21.81 0.67
C LYS A 174 -5.14 21.24 -0.52
N ASN A 175 -5.93 20.19 -0.30
CA ASN A 175 -6.59 19.42 -1.35
C ASN A 175 -8.12 19.53 -1.33
N ASP A 176 -8.69 20.48 -0.55
CA ASP A 176 -10.14 20.79 -0.44
C ASP A 176 -10.59 21.90 -1.46
#